data_fbd88aa0b334c8b247a1b7da7e679eaf
#
_entry.id   fbd88aa0b334c8b247a1b7da7e679eaf
#
_cell.length_a   1.000
_cell.length_b   1.000
_cell.length_c   1.000
_cell.angle_alpha   90.00
_cell.angle_beta   90.00
_cell.angle_gamma   90.00
#
_symmetry.space_group_name_H-M   'P 1'
#
loop_
_entity.id
_entity.type
_entity.pdbx_description
1 polymer ?
#
loop_
_entity_poly.entity_id
_entity_poly.type
_entity_poly.pdbx_seq_one_letter_code
_entity_poly.pdbx_strand_id
1 'polypeptide(L)'
;MSPGRRDPQIALRLDGSEPDPAGRWHDGAALAYLGGSLRLVLGTPHHEALHTGDTLELPLPPEATPRQIQDRAEAWLREQAKRILEQVIAQKSALAGRRAPRLALSFAARGHWVEAQGGDVLRCNWRLIEQSLPVIEQAITLGIAALPAEDQGFDLFGGPGASPTAHPAA
;
A
#
# COMPACT_ATOMS: atom_id res chain seq x y z
N MET A 1 -4.98 -43.51 4.59
CA MET A 1 -4.76 -42.39 5.53
C MET A 1 -3.79 -41.44 4.87
N SER A 2 -4.29 -40.36 4.30
CA SER A 2 -3.47 -39.30 3.69
C SER A 2 -3.20 -38.24 4.75
N PRO A 3 -1.94 -37.83 4.97
CA PRO A 3 -1.66 -36.72 5.84
C PRO A 3 -1.95 -35.43 5.10
N GLY A 4 -2.87 -34.63 5.64
CA GLY A 4 -3.26 -33.34 5.13
C GLY A 4 -2.05 -32.40 5.06
N ARG A 5 -1.82 -31.86 3.88
CA ARG A 5 -0.92 -30.73 3.65
C ARG A 5 -1.46 -29.54 4.46
N ARG A 6 -0.75 -29.20 5.52
CA ARG A 6 -0.94 -27.90 6.18
C ARG A 6 -0.23 -26.87 5.31
N ASP A 7 -1.03 -26.01 4.67
CA ASP A 7 -0.51 -24.78 4.09
C ASP A 7 0.17 -23.98 5.21
N PRO A 8 1.39 -23.50 4.99
CA PRO A 8 1.99 -22.55 5.91
C PRO A 8 1.30 -21.19 5.70
N GLN A 9 0.17 -21.00 6.36
CA GLN A 9 -0.31 -19.64 6.61
C GLN A 9 0.77 -18.96 7.44
N ILE A 10 1.51 -18.04 6.82
CA ILE A 10 2.34 -17.10 7.54
C ILE A 10 1.36 -16.15 8.25
N ALA A 11 0.86 -16.62 9.38
CA ALA A 11 0.21 -15.77 10.35
C ALA A 11 1.29 -14.89 10.96
N LEU A 12 1.55 -13.74 10.37
CA LEU A 12 2.22 -12.64 11.05
C LEU A 12 1.29 -12.22 12.18
N ARG A 13 1.43 -12.85 13.33
CA ARG A 13 0.83 -12.38 14.57
C ARG A 13 1.54 -11.07 14.91
N LEU A 14 0.83 -9.99 14.77
CA LEU A 14 1.12 -8.76 15.50
C LEU A 14 0.86 -9.09 16.98
N ASP A 15 1.87 -9.56 17.69
CA ASP A 15 1.83 -9.62 19.15
C ASP A 15 1.83 -8.17 19.65
N GLY A 16 0.62 -7.68 19.88
CA GLY A 16 0.38 -6.35 20.43
C GLY A 16 0.62 -6.29 21.92
N SER A 17 1.89 -6.29 22.34
CA SER A 17 2.28 -5.52 23.50
C SER A 17 2.50 -4.12 22.97
N GLU A 18 1.50 -3.24 23.04
CA GLU A 18 1.72 -1.83 22.79
C GLU A 18 2.66 -1.31 23.88
N PRO A 19 3.91 -0.96 23.54
CA PRO A 19 4.78 -0.30 24.50
C PRO A 19 4.13 1.03 24.89
N ASP A 20 4.32 1.42 26.16
CA ASP A 20 3.87 2.71 26.69
C ASP A 20 4.10 3.81 25.62
N PRO A 21 3.06 4.52 25.17
CA PRO A 21 3.20 5.57 24.17
C PRO A 21 4.27 6.60 24.51
N ALA A 22 4.46 6.88 25.81
CA ALA A 22 5.48 7.81 26.31
C ALA A 22 6.91 7.30 26.05
N GLY A 23 7.15 5.97 26.06
CA GLY A 23 8.46 5.38 25.77
C GLY A 23 8.76 5.25 24.27
N ARG A 24 7.75 5.30 23.41
CA ARG A 24 7.91 5.10 21.97
C ARG A 24 8.05 6.41 21.17
N TRP A 25 7.45 7.50 21.63
CA TRP A 25 7.35 8.75 20.89
C TRP A 25 8.10 9.88 21.62
N HIS A 26 9.38 10.03 21.29
CA HIS A 26 10.27 11.06 21.83
C HIS A 26 11.30 11.47 20.77
N ASP A 27 12.02 12.55 21.02
CA ASP A 27 13.17 12.93 20.19
C ASP A 27 14.23 11.83 20.18
N GLY A 28 14.75 11.47 19.04
CA GLY A 28 15.68 10.36 18.85
C GLY A 28 15.04 8.96 18.78
N ALA A 29 13.71 8.84 18.90
CA ALA A 29 13.04 7.56 18.79
C ALA A 29 13.17 6.93 17.40
N ALA A 30 13.11 5.60 17.34
CA ALA A 30 13.14 4.84 16.11
C ALA A 30 11.73 4.69 15.52
N LEU A 31 11.59 4.96 14.22
CA LEU A 31 10.37 4.81 13.44
C LEU A 31 10.58 3.75 12.36
N ALA A 32 9.77 2.70 12.35
CA ALA A 32 9.84 1.67 11.31
C ALA A 32 9.42 2.24 9.94
N TYR A 33 10.24 2.01 8.92
CA TYR A 33 10.01 2.48 7.56
C TYR A 33 10.76 1.62 6.55
N LEU A 34 10.06 1.07 5.56
CA LEU A 34 10.57 0.23 4.47
C LEU A 34 11.52 -0.90 4.93
N GLY A 35 11.19 -1.55 6.04
CA GLY A 35 11.97 -2.65 6.63
C GLY A 35 13.21 -2.20 7.39
N GLY A 36 13.45 -0.89 7.47
CA GLY A 36 14.50 -0.27 8.26
C GLY A 36 13.92 0.58 9.39
N SER A 37 14.73 1.51 9.87
CA SER A 37 14.37 2.43 10.95
C SER A 37 14.87 3.82 10.64
N LEU A 38 14.01 4.82 10.84
CA LEU A 38 14.36 6.23 10.80
C LEU A 38 14.45 6.76 12.23
N ARG A 39 15.40 7.64 12.49
CA ARG A 39 15.49 8.36 13.74
C ARG A 39 14.66 9.64 13.66
N LEU A 40 13.75 9.83 14.61
CA LEU A 40 12.98 11.06 14.74
C LEU A 40 13.84 12.18 15.31
N VAL A 41 13.71 13.37 14.73
CA VAL A 41 14.40 14.58 15.19
C VAL A 41 13.39 15.72 15.32
N LEU A 42 13.40 16.38 16.47
CA LEU A 42 12.55 17.53 16.78
C LEU A 42 13.38 18.82 16.82
N GLY A 43 12.70 19.94 16.96
CA GLY A 43 13.35 21.25 17.12
C GLY A 43 14.05 21.76 15.87
N THR A 44 13.62 21.33 14.69
CA THR A 44 14.17 21.76 13.40
C THR A 44 13.50 23.04 12.92
N PRO A 45 14.17 23.84 12.08
CA PRO A 45 13.59 25.07 11.54
C PRO A 45 12.59 24.84 10.40
N HIS A 46 12.37 23.56 10.01
CA HIS A 46 11.50 23.21 8.90
C HIS A 46 10.02 23.31 9.29
N HIS A 47 9.18 23.70 8.34
CA HIS A 47 7.72 23.78 8.50
C HIS A 47 7.02 22.47 8.11
N GLU A 48 7.73 21.60 7.41
CA GLU A 48 7.26 20.28 6.96
C GLU A 48 8.19 19.17 7.43
N ALA A 49 7.69 17.96 7.47
CA ALA A 49 8.51 16.80 7.77
C ALA A 49 9.54 16.57 6.66
N LEU A 50 10.81 16.44 7.01
CA LEU A 50 11.92 16.23 6.08
C LEU A 50 12.59 14.90 6.34
N HIS A 51 12.60 14.02 5.33
CA HIS A 51 13.31 12.74 5.37
C HIS A 51 14.67 12.88 4.66
N THR A 52 15.74 12.60 5.39
CA THR A 52 17.11 12.61 4.85
C THR A 52 17.89 11.43 5.42
N GLY A 53 18.30 10.52 4.54
CA GLY A 53 19.04 9.31 4.95
C GLY A 53 18.23 8.44 5.92
N ASP A 54 18.71 8.29 7.13
CA ASP A 54 18.09 7.52 8.21
C ASP A 54 17.34 8.39 9.23
N THR A 55 17.10 9.65 8.90
CA THR A 55 16.52 10.65 9.81
C THR A 55 15.22 11.21 9.25
N LEU A 56 14.21 11.32 10.10
CA LEU A 56 12.97 12.05 9.86
C LEU A 56 12.88 13.24 10.80
N GLU A 57 13.05 14.43 10.26
CA GLU A 57 12.86 15.68 10.97
C GLU A 57 11.39 16.07 10.99
N LEU A 58 10.83 16.26 12.17
CA LEU A 58 9.43 16.65 12.34
C LEU A 58 9.34 18.16 12.68
N PRO A 59 8.38 18.88 12.10
CA PRO A 59 8.15 20.31 12.38
C PRO A 59 7.47 20.50 13.74
N LEU A 60 8.14 20.08 14.81
CA LEU A 60 7.65 20.13 16.16
C LEU A 60 8.72 20.72 17.08
N PRO A 61 8.34 21.45 18.15
CA PRO A 61 9.27 21.93 19.14
C PRO A 61 9.87 20.77 19.95
N PRO A 62 11.05 20.96 20.57
CA PRO A 62 11.72 19.92 21.37
C PRO A 62 10.86 19.38 22.52
N GLU A 63 9.97 20.20 23.07
CA GLU A 63 9.07 19.90 24.17
C GLU A 63 7.72 19.29 23.72
N ALA A 64 7.59 18.91 22.44
CA ALA A 64 6.38 18.31 21.93
C ALA A 64 5.99 17.04 22.70
N THR A 65 4.70 16.87 22.94
CA THR A 65 4.18 15.70 23.65
C THR A 65 4.30 14.43 22.79
N PRO A 66 4.37 13.23 23.40
CA PRO A 66 4.38 11.96 22.67
C PRO A 66 3.23 11.85 21.66
N ARG A 67 2.05 12.35 22.00
CA ARG A 67 0.89 12.36 21.11
C ARG A 67 1.10 13.23 19.88
N GLN A 68 1.65 14.42 20.04
CA GLN A 68 1.96 15.31 18.91
C GLN A 68 3.01 14.69 17.98
N ILE A 69 4.03 14.02 18.55
CA ILE A 69 5.06 13.33 17.78
C ILE A 69 4.44 12.19 16.99
N GLN A 70 3.63 11.34 17.64
CA GLN A 70 2.92 10.25 17.00
C GLN A 70 2.06 10.74 15.84
N ASP A 71 1.18 11.71 16.09
CA ASP A 71 0.25 12.22 15.09
C ASP A 71 1.00 12.75 13.85
N ARG A 72 2.12 13.44 14.06
CA ARG A 72 2.91 13.99 12.96
C ARG A 72 3.71 12.94 12.20
N ALA A 73 4.33 12.00 12.91
CA ALA A 73 5.08 10.89 12.31
C ALA A 73 4.15 9.96 11.51
N GLU A 74 3.00 9.60 12.08
CA GLU A 74 2.01 8.76 11.38
C GLU A 74 1.38 9.47 10.18
N ALA A 75 1.15 10.78 10.24
CA ALA A 75 0.68 11.55 9.09
C ALA A 75 1.68 11.44 7.92
N TRP A 76 2.98 11.64 8.20
CA TRP A 76 4.02 11.47 7.20
C TRP A 76 4.09 10.05 6.64
N LEU A 77 4.01 9.02 7.50
CA LEU A 77 4.01 7.61 7.07
C LEU A 77 2.83 7.30 6.15
N ARG A 78 1.64 7.85 6.43
CA ARG A 78 0.45 7.65 5.60
C ARG A 78 0.60 8.28 4.21
N GLU A 79 1.23 9.44 4.13
CA GLU A 79 1.57 10.08 2.85
C GLU A 79 2.58 9.23 2.06
N GLN A 80 3.63 8.73 2.72
CA GLN A 80 4.58 7.83 2.08
C GLN A 80 3.92 6.51 1.65
N ALA A 81 3.06 5.94 2.49
CA ALA A 81 2.31 4.74 2.15
C ALA A 81 1.49 4.93 0.88
N LYS A 82 0.71 6.01 0.79
CA LYS A 82 -0.06 6.32 -0.41
C LYS A 82 0.84 6.38 -1.65
N ARG A 83 1.89 7.18 -1.61
CA ARG A 83 2.80 7.38 -2.75
C ARG A 83 3.49 6.10 -3.19
N ILE A 84 4.06 5.34 -2.24
CA ILE A 84 4.84 4.13 -2.55
C ILE A 84 3.92 2.99 -2.97
N LEU A 85 2.78 2.79 -2.31
CA LEU A 85 1.84 1.73 -2.68
C LEU A 85 1.22 1.98 -4.06
N GLU A 86 0.86 3.23 -4.39
CA GLU A 86 0.40 3.58 -5.74
C GLU A 86 1.46 3.26 -6.81
N GLN A 87 2.72 3.58 -6.53
CA GLN A 87 3.84 3.29 -7.43
C GLN A 87 4.05 1.79 -7.62
N VAL A 88 4.04 1.00 -6.54
CA VAL A 88 4.18 -0.46 -6.60
C VAL A 88 3.00 -1.10 -7.32
N ILE A 89 1.77 -0.65 -7.03
CA ILE A 89 0.56 -1.13 -7.73
C ILE A 89 0.68 -0.88 -9.24
N ALA A 90 1.06 0.32 -9.66
CA ALA A 90 1.23 0.64 -11.08
C ALA A 90 2.28 -0.26 -11.74
N GLN A 91 3.43 -0.46 -11.10
CA GLN A 91 4.51 -1.31 -11.61
C GLN A 91 4.08 -2.78 -11.72
N LYS A 92 3.49 -3.35 -10.66
CA LYS A 92 3.08 -4.76 -10.64
C LYS A 92 1.91 -5.03 -11.57
N SER A 93 0.99 -4.10 -11.72
CA SER A 93 -0.10 -4.21 -12.68
C SER A 93 0.39 -4.19 -14.13
N ALA A 94 1.35 -3.32 -14.45
CA ALA A 94 1.97 -3.29 -15.76
C ALA A 94 2.68 -4.62 -16.09
N LEU A 95 3.41 -5.20 -15.13
CA LEU A 95 4.04 -6.51 -15.29
C LEU A 95 3.03 -7.64 -15.47
N ALA A 96 1.85 -7.53 -14.85
CA ALA A 96 0.75 -8.48 -15.00
C ALA A 96 -0.09 -8.24 -16.27
N GLY A 97 0.23 -7.22 -17.07
CA GLY A 97 -0.50 -6.89 -18.30
C GLY A 97 -1.93 -6.41 -18.05
N ARG A 98 -2.21 -5.79 -16.91
CA ARG A 98 -3.55 -5.31 -16.55
C ARG A 98 -3.54 -3.86 -16.09
N ARG A 99 -4.71 -3.24 -16.13
CA ARG A 99 -4.91 -1.89 -15.58
C ARG A 99 -4.62 -1.87 -14.08
N ALA A 100 -3.98 -0.81 -13.60
CA ALA A 100 -3.74 -0.61 -12.19
C ALA A 100 -5.06 -0.39 -11.42
N PRO A 101 -5.34 -1.19 -10.39
CA PRO A 101 -6.48 -0.95 -9.52
C PRO A 101 -6.31 0.34 -8.71
N ARG A 102 -7.41 0.89 -8.23
CA ARG A 102 -7.37 2.04 -7.33
C ARG A 102 -6.93 1.60 -5.94
N LEU A 103 -6.04 2.37 -5.33
CA LEU A 103 -5.64 2.19 -3.95
C LEU A 103 -6.72 2.74 -3.00
N ALA A 104 -7.13 1.93 -2.02
CA ALA A 104 -7.87 2.37 -0.85
C ALA A 104 -7.03 2.09 0.41
N LEU A 105 -6.64 3.13 1.15
CA LEU A 105 -5.90 2.95 2.40
C LEU A 105 -6.83 2.55 3.53
N SER A 106 -6.44 1.51 4.28
CA SER A 106 -7.10 1.08 5.51
C SER A 106 -6.31 1.56 6.72
N PHE A 107 -7.01 2.04 7.71
CA PHE A 107 -6.48 2.49 8.99
C PHE A 107 -6.86 1.55 10.14
N ALA A 108 -7.39 0.38 9.82
CA ALA A 108 -7.76 -0.62 10.80
C ALA A 108 -6.52 -1.12 11.58
N ALA A 109 -6.66 -1.26 12.88
CA ALA A 109 -5.60 -1.80 13.75
C ALA A 109 -5.36 -3.29 13.51
N ARG A 110 -6.35 -3.99 12.95
CA ARG A 110 -6.35 -5.42 12.66
C ARG A 110 -6.95 -5.67 11.28
N GLY A 111 -6.60 -6.80 10.66
CA GLY A 111 -7.13 -7.21 9.36
C GLY A 111 -6.03 -7.60 8.39
N HIS A 112 -6.40 -7.68 7.13
CA HIS A 112 -5.47 -8.03 6.06
C HIS A 112 -4.57 -6.85 5.69
N TRP A 113 -3.33 -7.15 5.33
CA TRP A 113 -2.38 -6.17 4.80
C TRP A 113 -2.84 -5.62 3.45
N VAL A 114 -3.31 -6.51 2.59
CA VAL A 114 -3.83 -6.21 1.26
C VAL A 114 -5.05 -7.06 1.01
N GLU A 115 -6.12 -6.45 0.51
CA GLU A 115 -7.39 -7.10 0.21
C GLU A 115 -7.93 -6.60 -1.13
N ALA A 116 -8.27 -7.52 -2.01
CA ALA A 116 -8.99 -7.20 -3.22
C ALA A 116 -10.46 -6.94 -2.89
N GLN A 117 -10.94 -5.76 -3.22
CA GLN A 117 -12.35 -5.42 -3.08
C GLN A 117 -13.04 -5.47 -4.45
N GLY A 118 -14.35 -5.69 -4.46
CA GLY A 118 -15.12 -5.80 -5.68
C GLY A 118 -14.84 -4.67 -6.66
N GLY A 119 -14.72 -5.02 -7.96
CA GLY A 119 -14.30 -4.12 -9.01
C GLY A 119 -12.78 -4.03 -9.14
N ASP A 120 -12.27 -2.82 -9.24
CA ASP A 120 -10.87 -2.51 -9.48
C ASP A 120 -10.19 -1.82 -8.28
N VAL A 121 -10.55 -2.23 -7.06
CA VAL A 121 -10.03 -1.62 -5.83
C VAL A 121 -9.14 -2.58 -5.06
N LEU A 122 -7.94 -2.12 -4.72
CA LEU A 122 -7.01 -2.80 -3.83
C LEU A 122 -6.94 -2.04 -2.51
N ARG A 123 -7.46 -2.63 -1.46
CA ARG A 123 -7.42 -2.06 -0.11
C ARG A 123 -6.14 -2.50 0.58
N CYS A 124 -5.32 -1.52 0.97
CA CYS A 124 -4.05 -1.77 1.64
C CYS A 124 -4.03 -1.11 3.02
N ASN A 125 -3.54 -1.83 4.02
CA ASN A 125 -3.27 -1.22 5.31
C ASN A 125 -2.08 -0.27 5.19
N TRP A 126 -2.21 0.96 5.69
CA TRP A 126 -1.15 1.96 5.61
C TRP A 126 0.15 1.53 6.31
N ARG A 127 0.05 0.71 7.36
CA ARG A 127 1.22 0.17 8.07
C ARG A 127 2.07 -0.79 7.24
N LEU A 128 1.60 -1.18 6.06
CA LEU A 128 2.39 -1.95 5.11
C LEU A 128 3.71 -1.23 4.75
N ILE A 129 3.74 0.12 4.86
CA ILE A 129 4.94 0.94 4.65
C ILE A 129 6.07 0.64 5.65
N GLU A 130 5.76 0.04 6.80
CA GLU A 130 6.76 -0.37 7.78
C GLU A 130 7.56 -1.60 7.33
N GLN A 131 7.01 -2.38 6.39
CA GLN A 131 7.62 -3.59 5.85
C GLN A 131 8.69 -3.29 4.79
N SER A 132 9.58 -4.25 4.56
CA SER A 132 10.56 -4.13 3.48
C SER A 132 9.90 -4.06 2.10
N LEU A 133 10.56 -3.41 1.16
CA LEU A 133 10.01 -3.25 -0.19
C LEU A 133 9.67 -4.59 -0.87
N PRO A 134 10.51 -5.67 -0.79
CA PRO A 134 10.15 -6.97 -1.33
C PRO A 134 8.86 -7.56 -0.72
N VAL A 135 8.63 -7.36 0.58
CA VAL A 135 7.40 -7.80 1.26
C VAL A 135 6.20 -7.02 0.75
N ILE A 136 6.32 -5.70 0.60
CA ILE A 136 5.29 -4.84 0.03
C ILE A 136 4.95 -5.30 -1.40
N GLU A 137 5.96 -5.50 -2.23
CA GLU A 137 5.80 -5.94 -3.62
C GLU A 137 5.09 -7.29 -3.70
N GLN A 138 5.47 -8.25 -2.88
CA GLN A 138 4.83 -9.56 -2.82
C GLN A 138 3.36 -9.46 -2.40
N ALA A 139 3.06 -8.69 -1.35
CA ALA A 139 1.70 -8.49 -0.87
C ALA A 139 0.80 -7.85 -1.94
N ILE A 140 1.31 -6.84 -2.63
CA ILE A 140 0.60 -6.17 -3.74
C ILE A 140 0.39 -7.13 -4.91
N THR A 141 1.40 -7.91 -5.29
CA THR A 141 1.30 -8.89 -6.38
C THR A 141 0.20 -9.91 -6.10
N LEU A 142 0.14 -10.44 -4.87
CA LEU A 142 -0.91 -11.37 -4.46
C LEU A 142 -2.29 -10.71 -4.45
N GLY A 143 -2.38 -9.47 -4.00
CA GLY A 143 -3.62 -8.71 -4.01
C GLY A 143 -4.14 -8.45 -5.43
N ILE A 144 -3.26 -8.08 -6.37
CA ILE A 144 -3.61 -7.90 -7.79
C ILE A 144 -4.08 -9.21 -8.41
N ALA A 145 -3.42 -10.33 -8.09
CA ALA A 145 -3.82 -11.66 -8.59
C ALA A 145 -5.20 -12.11 -8.06
N ALA A 146 -5.62 -11.62 -6.90
CA ALA A 146 -6.92 -11.91 -6.31
C ALA A 146 -8.06 -11.05 -6.86
N LEU A 147 -7.76 -10.00 -7.62
CA LEU A 147 -8.79 -9.19 -8.29
C LEU A 147 -9.43 -9.99 -9.43
N PRO A 148 -10.74 -9.78 -9.73
CA PRO A 148 -11.38 -10.37 -10.88
C PRO A 148 -10.59 -10.11 -12.16
N ALA A 149 -10.60 -11.06 -13.10
CA ALA A 149 -10.07 -10.85 -14.43
C ALA A 149 -10.83 -9.66 -15.06
N GLU A 150 -10.08 -8.76 -15.71
CA GLU A 150 -10.72 -7.75 -16.53
C GLU A 150 -11.52 -8.49 -17.61
N ASP A 151 -12.83 -8.31 -17.62
CA ASP A 151 -13.64 -8.68 -18.78
C ASP A 151 -13.07 -7.91 -19.96
N GLN A 152 -12.22 -8.56 -20.73
CA GLN A 152 -11.99 -8.16 -22.09
C GLN A 152 -13.33 -8.39 -22.76
N GLY A 153 -14.13 -7.32 -22.81
CA GLY A 153 -15.40 -7.34 -23.50
C GLY A 153 -15.16 -7.91 -24.89
N PHE A 154 -15.35 -9.21 -25.00
CA PHE A 154 -15.53 -9.84 -26.31
C PHE A 154 -16.81 -9.23 -26.82
N ASP A 155 -16.66 -8.27 -27.72
CA ASP A 155 -17.78 -7.73 -28.47
C ASP A 155 -18.31 -8.86 -29.39
N LEU A 156 -19.19 -9.68 -28.79
CA LEU A 156 -19.86 -10.79 -29.47
C LEU A 156 -20.77 -10.31 -30.63
N PHE A 157 -20.88 -8.99 -30.84
CA PHE A 157 -21.71 -8.37 -31.85
C PHE A 157 -20.95 -7.57 -32.90
N GLY A 158 -19.63 -7.55 -32.88
CA GLY A 158 -18.77 -6.97 -33.91
C GLY A 158 -18.65 -7.86 -35.14
N GLY A 159 -19.76 -8.31 -35.69
CA GLY A 159 -19.77 -8.91 -37.02
C GLY A 159 -19.37 -7.86 -38.07
N PRO A 160 -18.52 -8.20 -39.09
CA PRO A 160 -18.20 -7.27 -40.16
C PRO A 160 -19.48 -6.93 -40.91
N GLY A 161 -19.88 -5.66 -40.82
CA GLY A 161 -21.01 -5.12 -41.55
C GLY A 161 -20.82 -5.42 -43.05
N ALA A 162 -21.71 -6.25 -43.57
CA ALA A 162 -21.81 -6.48 -45.02
C ALA A 162 -22.13 -5.15 -45.69
N SER A 163 -21.19 -4.67 -46.47
CA SER A 163 -21.44 -3.55 -47.37
C SER A 163 -22.51 -3.93 -48.38
N PRO A 164 -23.57 -3.15 -48.59
CA PRO A 164 -24.49 -3.41 -49.69
C PRO A 164 -23.78 -3.09 -50.99
N THR A 165 -23.61 -4.10 -51.79
CA THR A 165 -23.21 -3.98 -53.19
C THR A 165 -24.21 -3.12 -53.93
N ALA A 166 -23.78 -1.94 -54.36
CA ALA A 166 -24.53 -1.13 -55.33
C ALA A 166 -24.60 -1.88 -56.65
N HIS A 167 -25.81 -2.14 -57.09
CA HIS A 167 -26.11 -2.69 -58.41
C HIS A 167 -26.17 -1.51 -59.37
N PRO A 168 -25.43 -1.47 -60.49
CA PRO A 168 -25.62 -0.47 -61.47
C PRO A 168 -26.84 -0.90 -62.35
N ALA A 169 -27.87 -0.08 -62.39
CA ALA A 169 -28.95 -0.19 -63.36
C ALA A 169 -28.41 0.22 -64.69
N ALA A 170 -28.65 -0.62 -65.67
CA ALA A 170 -28.46 -0.33 -67.05
C ALA A 170 -29.61 0.57 -67.59
#